data_6090f53a1992e4423c3d6f5d96e5eca0
#
_entry.id   6090f53a1992e4423c3d6f5d96e5eca0
#
_cell.length_a   1.000
_cell.length_b   1.000
_cell.length_c   1.000
_cell.angle_alpha   90.00
_cell.angle_beta   90.00
_cell.angle_gamma   90.00
#
_symmetry.space_group_name_H-M   'P 1'
#
loop_
_entity.id
_entity.type
_entity.pdbx_description
1 polymer ?
#
loop_
_entity_poly.entity_id
_entity_poly.type
_entity_poly.pdbx_seq_one_letter_code
_entity_poly.pdbx_strand_id
1 'polypeptide(L)'
;THDIEIDLEAPILAIFKNYKQAKEFLATITKAFRLCQKLLGLQQTTSYCFAYHLHQCNGACAGEESAELYNARVEEAFATRRIKAWPFNGGVVIEERNPATNEGEAFLIDNWCLLASYRFTELGQTELFKGIHRFDYDAYKILARYVHDPKNRRNIKQLPLNNLYSATDNYDRLD
;
A
#
# COMPACT_ATOMS: atom_id res chain seq x y z
N THR A 1 -8.86 -16.99 4.76
CA THR A 1 -8.01 -15.79 4.98
C THR A 1 -6.79 -16.27 5.74
N HIS A 2 -5.65 -16.40 5.07
CA HIS A 2 -4.40 -16.64 5.76
C HIS A 2 -3.95 -15.30 6.33
N ASP A 3 -3.78 -15.23 7.65
CA ASP A 3 -3.12 -14.11 8.28
C ASP A 3 -1.68 -14.07 7.76
N ILE A 4 -1.34 -12.96 7.12
CA ILE A 4 0.03 -12.73 6.67
C ILE A 4 0.79 -12.29 7.92
N GLU A 5 1.63 -13.15 8.46
CA GLU A 5 2.67 -12.73 9.41
C GLU A 5 3.63 -11.81 8.64
N ILE A 6 3.50 -10.52 8.87
CA ILE A 6 4.42 -9.53 8.31
C ILE A 6 5.62 -9.49 9.26
N ASP A 7 6.77 -9.95 8.79
CA ASP A 7 8.04 -9.63 9.43
C ASP A 7 8.25 -8.10 9.30
N LEU A 8 8.03 -7.39 10.40
CA LEU A 8 8.12 -5.92 10.45
C LEU A 8 9.55 -5.41 10.21
N GLU A 9 10.54 -6.27 10.25
CA GLU A 9 11.94 -5.92 9.94
C GLU A 9 12.26 -6.01 8.45
N ALA A 10 11.44 -6.74 7.67
CA ALA A 10 11.65 -6.89 6.24
C ALA A 10 10.90 -5.81 5.44
N PRO A 11 11.56 -5.11 4.50
CA PRO A 11 10.90 -4.10 3.68
C PRO A 11 9.86 -4.73 2.74
N ILE A 12 8.62 -4.24 2.81
CA ILE A 12 7.56 -4.65 1.88
C ILE A 12 7.80 -3.98 0.53
N LEU A 13 8.13 -4.75 -0.49
CA LEU A 13 8.38 -4.24 -1.84
C LEU A 13 7.09 -4.03 -2.63
N ALA A 14 6.11 -4.92 -2.49
CA ALA A 14 4.82 -4.81 -3.18
C ALA A 14 3.72 -5.62 -2.49
N ILE A 15 2.47 -5.22 -2.71
CA ILE A 15 1.28 -5.96 -2.27
C ILE A 15 0.42 -6.29 -3.49
N PHE A 16 -0.16 -7.48 -3.51
CA PHE A 16 -1.01 -7.98 -4.58
C PHE A 16 -2.37 -8.42 -4.01
N LYS A 17 -3.44 -8.31 -4.81
CA LYS A 17 -4.78 -8.75 -4.43
C LYS A 17 -4.86 -10.26 -4.19
N ASN A 18 -4.08 -11.02 -4.96
CA ASN A 18 -4.08 -12.48 -4.88
C ASN A 18 -2.76 -13.06 -5.41
N TYR A 19 -2.56 -14.32 -5.11
CA TYR A 19 -1.37 -15.08 -5.52
C TYR A 19 -1.14 -15.11 -7.04
N LYS A 20 -2.22 -15.20 -7.83
CA LYS A 20 -2.13 -15.25 -9.29
C LYS A 20 -1.49 -13.97 -9.83
N GLN A 21 -1.97 -12.80 -9.39
CA GLN A 21 -1.39 -11.51 -9.80
C GLN A 21 0.08 -11.38 -9.37
N ALA A 22 0.43 -11.81 -8.16
CA ALA A 22 1.82 -11.80 -7.70
C ALA A 22 2.70 -12.66 -8.62
N LYS A 23 2.25 -13.87 -8.91
CA LYS A 23 3.00 -14.81 -9.77
C LYS A 23 3.18 -14.31 -11.20
N GLU A 24 2.13 -13.74 -11.80
CA GLU A 24 2.17 -13.15 -13.15
C GLU A 24 3.12 -11.95 -13.21
N PHE A 25 3.06 -11.08 -12.21
CA PHE A 25 3.96 -9.95 -12.10
C PHE A 25 5.42 -10.41 -11.95
N LEU A 26 5.70 -11.34 -11.02
CA LEU A 26 7.03 -11.87 -10.81
C LEU A 26 7.57 -12.55 -12.07
N ALA A 27 6.75 -13.32 -12.80
CA ALA A 27 7.16 -13.92 -14.05
C ALA A 27 7.52 -12.87 -15.11
N THR A 28 6.78 -11.77 -15.17
CA THR A 28 7.03 -10.66 -16.10
C THR A 28 8.34 -9.95 -15.79
N ILE A 29 8.54 -9.52 -14.54
CA ILE A 29 9.76 -8.79 -14.16
C ILE A 29 11.01 -9.68 -14.20
N THR A 30 10.85 -10.97 -13.91
CA THR A 30 11.95 -11.95 -14.02
C THR A 30 12.54 -11.94 -15.42
N LYS A 31 11.70 -11.93 -16.46
CA LYS A 31 12.14 -11.85 -17.86
C LYS A 31 12.69 -10.47 -18.22
N ALA A 32 11.95 -9.40 -17.88
CA ALA A 32 12.30 -8.04 -18.26
C ALA A 32 13.63 -7.59 -17.65
N PHE A 33 13.87 -7.95 -16.38
CA PHE A 33 15.06 -7.55 -15.63
C PHE A 33 16.09 -8.67 -15.46
N ARG A 34 15.93 -9.81 -16.13
CA ARG A 34 16.83 -10.97 -16.05
C ARG A 34 17.09 -11.43 -14.62
N LEU A 35 16.03 -11.44 -13.78
CA LEU A 35 16.12 -11.82 -12.37
C LEU A 35 16.18 -13.34 -12.19
N CYS A 36 16.70 -13.77 -11.05
CA CYS A 36 16.83 -15.18 -10.73
C CYS A 36 15.51 -15.76 -10.21
N GLN A 37 14.94 -16.76 -10.89
CA GLN A 37 13.70 -17.44 -10.50
C GLN A 37 13.80 -18.13 -9.13
N LYS A 38 14.98 -18.66 -8.77
CA LYS A 38 15.23 -19.31 -7.49
C LYS A 38 15.16 -18.29 -6.35
N LEU A 39 15.86 -17.15 -6.48
CA LEU A 39 15.89 -16.11 -5.44
C LEU A 39 14.55 -15.38 -5.28
N LEU A 40 13.73 -15.33 -6.33
CA LEU A 40 12.36 -14.80 -6.27
C LEU A 40 11.33 -15.81 -5.79
N GLY A 41 11.72 -17.02 -5.39
CA GLY A 41 10.80 -18.05 -4.92
C GLY A 41 9.91 -18.67 -6.00
N LEU A 42 10.16 -18.38 -7.29
CA LEU A 42 9.40 -18.94 -8.41
C LEU A 42 9.81 -20.37 -8.76
N GLN A 43 10.99 -20.78 -8.36
CA GLN A 43 11.53 -22.11 -8.58
C GLN A 43 12.22 -22.62 -7.32
N GLN A 44 11.86 -23.83 -6.89
CA GLN A 44 12.57 -24.55 -5.83
C GLN A 44 13.53 -25.53 -6.48
N THR A 45 14.83 -25.40 -6.21
CA THR A 45 15.88 -26.27 -6.71
C THR A 45 17.09 -26.24 -5.78
N THR A 46 17.78 -27.36 -5.66
CA THR A 46 19.04 -27.46 -4.91
C THR A 46 20.24 -26.96 -5.74
N SER A 47 20.11 -26.95 -7.08
CA SER A 47 21.10 -26.46 -8.02
C SER A 47 20.82 -24.99 -8.42
N TYR A 48 21.41 -24.52 -9.49
CA TYR A 48 21.13 -23.21 -10.11
C TYR A 48 19.73 -23.18 -10.71
N CYS A 49 19.18 -21.99 -10.90
CA CYS A 49 17.85 -21.85 -11.49
C CYS A 49 17.86 -22.24 -12.98
N PHE A 50 16.71 -22.66 -13.51
CA PHE A 50 16.59 -23.06 -14.91
C PHE A 50 16.93 -21.90 -15.87
N ALA A 51 16.55 -20.67 -15.52
CA ALA A 51 16.87 -19.49 -16.29
C ALA A 51 18.38 -19.24 -16.43
N TYR A 52 19.18 -19.68 -15.45
CA TYR A 52 20.65 -19.61 -15.54
C TYR A 52 21.18 -20.53 -16.65
N HIS A 53 20.73 -21.77 -16.70
CA HIS A 53 21.13 -22.72 -17.74
C HIS A 53 20.74 -22.26 -19.16
N LEU A 54 19.71 -21.44 -19.27
CA LEU A 54 19.27 -20.86 -20.55
C LEU A 54 19.86 -19.46 -20.81
N HIS A 55 20.82 -18.99 -20.01
CA HIS A 55 21.37 -17.63 -20.07
C HIS A 55 20.33 -16.52 -20.03
N GLN A 56 19.20 -16.75 -19.33
CA GLN A 56 18.08 -15.80 -19.18
C GLN A 56 18.15 -15.01 -17.88
N CYS A 57 19.09 -15.30 -16.99
CA CYS A 57 19.40 -14.48 -15.81
C CYS A 57 20.92 -14.28 -15.69
N ASN A 58 21.32 -13.34 -14.82
CA ASN A 58 22.72 -12.96 -14.68
C ASN A 58 23.51 -13.82 -13.68
N GLY A 59 22.96 -14.97 -13.25
CA GLY A 59 23.69 -15.93 -12.44
C GLY A 59 23.83 -15.60 -10.95
N ALA A 60 22.98 -14.76 -10.37
CA ALA A 60 23.06 -14.41 -8.95
C ALA A 60 23.04 -15.67 -8.04
N CYS A 61 22.25 -16.72 -8.36
CA CYS A 61 22.25 -17.98 -7.61
C CYS A 61 23.48 -18.84 -7.84
N ALA A 62 24.30 -18.53 -8.86
CA ALA A 62 25.56 -19.18 -9.17
C ALA A 62 26.79 -18.41 -8.68
N GLY A 63 26.57 -17.22 -8.07
CA GLY A 63 27.64 -16.35 -7.60
C GLY A 63 28.32 -15.53 -8.71
N GLU A 64 27.78 -15.51 -9.94
CA GLU A 64 28.30 -14.71 -11.05
C GLU A 64 27.93 -13.23 -10.96
N GLU A 65 26.88 -12.91 -10.21
CA GLU A 65 26.42 -11.56 -9.95
C GLU A 65 26.45 -11.29 -8.45
N SER A 66 26.98 -10.14 -8.04
CA SER A 66 26.99 -9.76 -6.62
C SER A 66 25.57 -9.47 -6.09
N ALA A 67 25.39 -9.62 -4.78
CA ALA A 67 24.12 -9.33 -4.11
C ALA A 67 23.68 -7.87 -4.32
N GLU A 68 24.63 -6.93 -4.30
CA GLU A 68 24.36 -5.50 -4.48
C GLU A 68 23.77 -5.21 -5.87
N LEU A 69 24.38 -5.75 -6.92
CA LEU A 69 23.90 -5.56 -8.30
C LEU A 69 22.56 -6.25 -8.52
N TYR A 70 22.38 -7.46 -7.98
CA TYR A 70 21.10 -8.16 -8.04
C TYR A 70 20.00 -7.39 -7.34
N ASN A 71 20.23 -6.93 -6.10
CA ASN A 71 19.26 -6.20 -5.32
C ASN A 71 18.87 -4.86 -5.98
N ALA A 72 19.83 -4.12 -6.55
CA ALA A 72 19.55 -2.88 -7.28
C ALA A 72 18.57 -3.14 -8.45
N ARG A 73 18.75 -4.25 -9.21
CA ARG A 73 17.82 -4.62 -10.28
C ARG A 73 16.47 -5.08 -9.77
N VAL A 74 16.42 -5.77 -8.62
CA VAL A 74 15.14 -6.10 -7.95
C VAL A 74 14.41 -4.84 -7.57
N GLU A 75 15.10 -3.87 -6.97
CA GLU A 75 14.51 -2.58 -6.62
C GLU A 75 13.95 -1.83 -7.81
N GLU A 76 14.68 -1.79 -8.91
CA GLU A 76 14.22 -1.19 -10.16
C GLU A 76 12.98 -1.91 -10.71
N ALA A 77 12.99 -3.25 -10.73
CA ALA A 77 11.89 -4.07 -11.20
C ALA A 77 10.59 -3.86 -10.40
N PHE A 78 10.70 -3.57 -9.11
CA PHE A 78 9.54 -3.30 -8.24
C PHE A 78 9.16 -1.82 -8.15
N ALA A 79 9.93 -0.90 -8.74
CA ALA A 79 9.71 0.55 -8.58
C ALA A 79 8.29 1.00 -8.89
N THR A 80 7.63 0.40 -9.90
CA THR A 80 6.25 0.73 -10.30
C THR A 80 5.18 0.16 -9.36
N ARG A 81 5.55 -0.75 -8.46
CA ARG A 81 4.64 -1.44 -7.52
C ARG A 81 4.89 -1.08 -6.06
N ARG A 82 5.90 -0.27 -5.78
CA ARG A 82 6.16 0.19 -4.41
C ARG A 82 4.97 0.97 -3.88
N ILE A 83 4.59 0.64 -2.66
CA ILE A 83 3.66 1.46 -1.90
C ILE A 83 4.39 2.74 -1.50
N LYS A 84 3.79 3.87 -1.84
CA LYS A 84 4.33 5.17 -1.43
C LYS A 84 4.23 5.30 0.08
N ALA A 85 5.27 5.85 0.70
CA ALA A 85 5.19 6.20 2.11
C ALA A 85 4.02 7.17 2.35
N TRP A 86 3.40 7.06 3.53
CA TRP A 86 2.37 8.01 3.96
C TRP A 86 3.00 9.40 4.08
N PRO A 87 2.46 10.44 3.40
CA PRO A 87 3.15 11.72 3.29
C PRO A 87 2.87 12.67 4.46
N PHE A 88 2.08 12.24 5.45
CA PHE A 88 1.70 13.07 6.58
C PHE A 88 2.26 12.53 7.89
N ASN A 89 2.43 13.41 8.87
CA ASN A 89 2.84 13.04 10.20
C ASN A 89 1.59 12.80 11.07
N GLY A 90 0.95 11.62 10.91
CA GLY A 90 -0.30 11.22 11.54
C GLY A 90 -1.48 11.23 10.57
N GLY A 91 -2.69 11.15 11.13
CA GLY A 91 -3.91 11.06 10.34
C GLY A 91 -4.33 12.36 9.66
N VAL A 92 -5.15 12.21 8.64
CA VAL A 92 -5.78 13.33 7.94
C VAL A 92 -7.27 13.15 7.86
N VAL A 93 -8.01 14.26 7.77
CA VAL A 93 -9.40 14.29 7.35
C VAL A 93 -9.47 14.84 5.94
N ILE A 94 -10.08 14.07 5.04
CA ILE A 94 -10.44 14.52 3.69
C ILE A 94 -11.91 14.90 3.70
N GLU A 95 -12.22 16.17 3.40
CA GLU A 95 -13.61 16.65 3.28
C GLU A 95 -13.96 16.90 1.82
N GLU A 96 -15.07 16.30 1.40
CA GLU A 96 -15.70 16.59 0.12
C GLU A 96 -17.06 17.22 0.35
N ARG A 97 -17.23 18.47 -0.13
CA ARG A 97 -18.43 19.28 0.08
C ARG A 97 -19.07 19.66 -1.23
N ASN A 98 -20.39 19.51 -1.30
CA ASN A 98 -21.16 20.12 -2.37
C ASN A 98 -21.31 21.63 -2.07
N PRO A 99 -20.80 22.52 -2.92
CA PRO A 99 -20.83 23.95 -2.68
C PRO A 99 -22.25 24.55 -2.73
N ALA A 100 -23.22 23.88 -3.35
CA ALA A 100 -24.60 24.35 -3.47
C ALA A 100 -25.46 24.00 -2.25
N THR A 101 -25.26 22.80 -1.66
CA THR A 101 -26.08 22.31 -0.53
C THR A 101 -25.32 22.31 0.79
N ASN A 102 -24.03 22.60 0.77
CA ASN A 102 -23.11 22.49 1.91
C ASN A 102 -23.08 21.10 2.59
N GLU A 103 -23.70 20.11 1.96
CA GLU A 103 -23.65 18.71 2.36
C GLU A 103 -22.36 18.06 1.88
N GLY A 104 -21.92 16.99 2.55
CA GLY A 104 -20.71 16.32 2.15
C GLY A 104 -20.36 15.10 2.99
N GLU A 105 -19.20 14.60 2.69
CA GLU A 105 -18.60 13.47 3.40
C GLU A 105 -17.19 13.84 3.85
N ALA A 106 -16.81 13.34 5.01
CA ALA A 106 -15.45 13.44 5.50
C ALA A 106 -14.93 12.04 5.83
N PHE A 107 -13.66 11.82 5.49
CA PHE A 107 -12.98 10.55 5.60
C PHE A 107 -11.77 10.74 6.51
N LEU A 108 -11.74 10.00 7.63
CA LEU A 108 -10.60 9.93 8.51
C LEU A 108 -9.66 8.82 8.02
N ILE A 109 -8.44 9.19 7.69
CA ILE A 109 -7.47 8.28 7.06
C ILE A 109 -6.14 8.41 7.79
N ASP A 110 -5.50 7.29 8.08
CA ASP A 110 -4.15 7.23 8.58
C ASP A 110 -3.40 6.04 7.95
N ASN A 111 -2.12 6.26 7.59
CA ASN A 111 -1.27 5.25 6.97
C ASN A 111 -1.97 4.45 5.84
N TRP A 112 -2.67 5.16 4.95
CA TRP A 112 -3.45 4.61 3.83
C TRP A 112 -4.67 3.76 4.24
N CYS A 113 -5.04 3.72 5.53
CA CYS A 113 -6.21 3.01 6.03
C CYS A 113 -7.35 3.99 6.29
N LEU A 114 -8.55 3.64 5.83
CA LEU A 114 -9.77 4.35 6.18
C LEU A 114 -10.19 3.94 7.60
N LEU A 115 -10.12 4.88 8.54
CA LEU A 115 -10.47 4.65 9.94
C LEU A 115 -11.95 4.89 10.20
N ALA A 116 -12.50 5.94 9.60
CA ALA A 116 -13.92 6.29 9.71
C ALA A 116 -14.34 7.17 8.54
N SER A 117 -15.63 7.23 8.27
CA SER A 117 -16.22 8.27 7.45
C SER A 117 -17.49 8.79 8.11
N TYR A 118 -17.81 10.05 7.88
CA TYR A 118 -19.04 10.65 8.33
C TYR A 118 -19.66 11.53 7.25
N ARG A 119 -20.99 11.48 7.18
CA ARG A 119 -21.78 12.34 6.30
C ARG A 119 -22.36 13.49 7.11
N PHE A 120 -22.27 14.69 6.59
CA PHE A 120 -22.88 15.87 7.19
C PHE A 120 -23.86 16.52 6.21
N THR A 121 -24.97 17.03 6.77
CA THR A 121 -26.03 17.73 6.04
C THR A 121 -26.14 19.17 6.52
N GLU A 122 -26.93 20.00 5.85
CA GLU A 122 -27.22 21.37 6.30
C GLU A 122 -27.80 21.43 7.71
N LEU A 123 -28.51 20.39 8.14
CA LEU A 123 -29.12 20.29 9.47
C LEU A 123 -28.12 19.82 10.54
N GLY A 124 -26.85 19.62 10.19
CA GLY A 124 -25.84 19.15 11.13
C GLY A 124 -25.97 17.68 11.54
N GLN A 125 -26.86 16.92 10.92
CA GLN A 125 -26.99 15.48 11.16
C GLN A 125 -25.77 14.77 10.55
N THR A 126 -25.07 14.01 11.39
CA THR A 126 -23.90 13.23 10.98
C THR A 126 -24.21 11.77 11.13
N GLU A 127 -24.05 11.01 10.05
CA GLU A 127 -23.99 9.56 10.11
C GLU A 127 -22.52 9.16 10.14
N LEU A 128 -22.14 8.44 11.18
CA LEU A 128 -20.78 7.92 11.34
C LEU A 128 -20.73 6.47 10.84
N PHE A 129 -19.81 6.22 9.92
CA PHE A 129 -19.46 4.87 9.49
C PHE A 129 -18.07 4.54 10.03
N LYS A 130 -17.99 3.47 10.84
CA LYS A 130 -16.68 2.93 11.26
C LYS A 130 -16.00 2.31 10.06
N GLY A 131 -14.81 2.76 9.75
CA GLY A 131 -13.97 2.19 8.70
C GLY A 131 -13.41 0.83 9.10
N ILE A 132 -12.88 0.12 8.13
CA ILE A 132 -12.11 -1.10 8.39
C ILE A 132 -10.68 -0.66 8.66
N HIS A 133 -10.20 -0.76 9.89
CA HIS A 133 -8.82 -0.46 10.31
C HIS A 133 -7.82 -1.43 9.67
N ARG A 134 -7.93 -1.63 8.38
CA ARG A 134 -7.15 -2.60 7.63
C ARG A 134 -6.73 -1.97 6.30
N PHE A 135 -5.48 -2.23 5.90
CA PHE A 135 -5.00 -1.82 4.59
C PHE A 135 -5.79 -2.54 3.48
N ASP A 136 -6.33 -1.76 2.56
CA ASP A 136 -6.96 -2.23 1.33
C ASP A 136 -6.23 -1.63 0.12
N TYR A 137 -5.80 -2.50 -0.81
CA TYR A 137 -5.00 -2.07 -1.96
C TYR A 137 -5.77 -1.20 -2.96
N ASP A 138 -7.09 -1.40 -3.11
CA ASP A 138 -7.88 -0.57 -4.00
C ASP A 138 -8.15 0.80 -3.38
N ALA A 139 -8.45 0.85 -2.08
CA ALA A 139 -8.52 2.08 -1.31
C ALA A 139 -7.19 2.85 -1.38
N TYR A 140 -6.05 2.16 -1.17
CA TYR A 140 -4.72 2.76 -1.32
C TYR A 140 -4.53 3.44 -2.68
N LYS A 141 -4.90 2.79 -3.79
CA LYS A 141 -4.74 3.38 -5.13
C LYS A 141 -5.55 4.66 -5.31
N ILE A 142 -6.78 4.67 -4.79
CA ILE A 142 -7.65 5.84 -4.82
C ILE A 142 -7.05 6.96 -3.99
N LEU A 143 -6.70 6.66 -2.74
CA LEU A 143 -6.12 7.61 -1.79
C LEU A 143 -4.77 8.15 -2.27
N ALA A 144 -3.88 7.29 -2.76
CA ALA A 144 -2.57 7.72 -3.25
C ALA A 144 -2.69 8.67 -4.45
N ARG A 145 -3.65 8.44 -5.35
CA ARG A 145 -3.95 9.37 -6.44
C ARG A 145 -4.49 10.69 -5.92
N TYR A 146 -5.45 10.63 -5.00
CA TYR A 146 -6.12 11.80 -4.46
C TYR A 146 -5.15 12.69 -3.68
N VAL A 147 -4.39 12.12 -2.77
CA VAL A 147 -3.45 12.82 -1.87
C VAL A 147 -2.31 13.49 -2.64
N HIS A 148 -1.85 12.88 -3.74
CA HIS A 148 -0.76 13.43 -4.55
C HIS A 148 -1.22 14.43 -5.62
N ASP A 149 -2.53 14.60 -5.83
CA ASP A 149 -3.04 15.63 -6.74
C ASP A 149 -3.05 17.00 -6.03
N PRO A 150 -2.29 18.00 -6.52
CA PRO A 150 -2.25 19.33 -5.90
C PRO A 150 -3.61 20.00 -5.77
N LYS A 151 -4.56 19.68 -6.65
CA LYS A 151 -5.93 20.24 -6.64
C LYS A 151 -6.70 19.88 -5.37
N ASN A 152 -6.38 18.74 -4.77
CA ASN A 152 -7.10 18.20 -3.60
C ASN A 152 -6.51 18.69 -2.27
N ARG A 153 -5.37 19.38 -2.30
CA ARG A 153 -4.64 19.78 -1.08
C ARG A 153 -5.50 20.59 -0.10
N ARG A 154 -6.41 21.43 -0.61
CA ARG A 154 -7.32 22.24 0.21
C ARG A 154 -8.36 21.41 0.99
N ASN A 155 -8.65 20.21 0.52
CA ASN A 155 -9.65 19.31 1.12
C ASN A 155 -9.00 18.38 2.17
N ILE A 156 -7.67 18.41 2.31
CA ILE A 156 -6.93 17.54 3.21
C ILE A 156 -6.50 18.35 4.43
N LYS A 157 -7.02 17.98 5.61
CA LYS A 157 -6.71 18.61 6.89
C LYS A 157 -5.94 17.62 7.75
N GLN A 158 -4.70 17.96 8.11
CA GLN A 158 -3.90 17.12 9.01
C GLN A 158 -4.41 17.26 10.44
N LEU A 159 -4.56 16.14 11.14
CA LEU A 159 -4.94 16.09 12.54
C LEU A 159 -3.68 16.14 13.43
N PRO A 160 -3.75 16.83 14.57
CA PRO A 160 -2.71 16.72 15.60
C PRO A 160 -2.59 15.28 16.08
N LEU A 161 -1.36 14.81 16.31
CA LEU A 161 -1.05 13.43 16.73
C LEU A 161 -1.86 12.96 17.96
N ASN A 162 -2.25 13.87 18.85
CA ASN A 162 -2.96 13.56 20.09
C ASN A 162 -4.48 13.32 19.90
N ASN A 163 -5.04 13.59 18.74
CA ASN A 163 -6.49 13.51 18.53
C ASN A 163 -6.96 12.24 17.81
N LEU A 164 -6.05 11.43 17.29
CA LEU A 164 -6.42 10.20 16.56
C LEU A 164 -7.02 9.13 17.48
N TYR A 165 -6.48 8.98 18.68
CA TYR A 165 -6.94 7.98 19.65
C TYR A 165 -8.17 8.42 20.44
N SER A 166 -8.35 9.73 20.69
CA SER A 166 -9.53 10.25 21.40
C SER A 166 -10.81 10.19 20.57
N ALA A 167 -10.71 10.21 19.26
CA ALA A 167 -11.88 10.10 18.37
C ALA A 167 -12.42 8.65 18.29
N THR A 168 -11.57 7.64 18.55
CA THR A 168 -11.98 6.23 18.57
C THR A 168 -12.42 5.75 19.96
N ASP A 169 -11.81 6.25 21.03
CA ASP A 169 -12.06 5.79 22.41
C ASP A 169 -13.35 6.35 23.04
N ASN A 170 -13.85 7.48 22.57
CA ASN A 170 -15.09 8.07 23.10
C ASN A 170 -16.37 7.35 22.67
N TYR A 171 -16.30 6.44 21.71
CA TYR A 171 -17.47 5.69 21.22
C TYR A 171 -17.63 4.29 21.83
N ASP A 172 -16.60 3.73 22.45
CA ASP A 172 -16.70 2.42 23.13
C ASP A 172 -17.34 2.52 24.55
N ARG A 173 -17.76 3.73 24.97
CA ARG A 173 -18.40 3.97 26.29
C ARG A 173 -19.90 4.22 26.25
N LEU A 174 -20.54 4.00 25.10
CA LEU A 174 -21.98 4.24 24.92
C LEU A 174 -22.78 2.95 24.63
N ASP A 175 -22.26 1.77 25.02
CA ASP A 175 -23.03 0.51 25.11
C ASP A 175 -23.29 0.15 26.59
#